data_3159d21cc9887b92ddf17cbd9264e770
#
_entry.id   3159d21cc9887b92ddf17cbd9264e770
#
_cell.length_a   1.000
_cell.length_b   1.000
_cell.length_c   1.000
_cell.angle_alpha   90.00
_cell.angle_beta   90.00
_cell.angle_gamma   90.00
#
_symmetry.space_group_name_H-M   'P 1'
#
loop_
_entity.id
_entity.type
_entity.pdbx_description
1 polymer ?
#
loop_
_entity_poly.entity_id
_entity_poly.type
_entity_poly.pdbx_seq_one_letter_code
_entity_poly.pdbx_strand_id
1 'polypeptide(L)'
;FTDCRVLEAVPDGLFDHATEAETFAYCFQNCNMVTEVPADLLYNCTKITSVGSLFSGTAITQIDEDFFSRNTELTDCSIIFSNGKLKTVPEKLFANNKKVTTFNSLFANTESFESVPAGLFANNPEVDSFRMLFSGTSLKSVPAGLFANNHKVTNFQSAFSKTAIQSVPADLFAGCDKVTTFMSCFTGCSELQSVPAELFKSSGAFTTVTKTAFNNIFKDCTSLTEVPAGLFDGFTLVTAFNDAFNGCASLTTLPAGLFATNTAVTSFTNVFKGCTSLKSIPEGVLGGLSKVTSFSG
;
A
#
# COMPACT_ATOMS: atom_id res chain seq x y z
N PHE A 1 3.84 23.27 -15.55
CA PHE A 1 5.08 22.72 -16.15
C PHE A 1 4.96 21.22 -16.50
N THR A 2 3.75 20.65 -16.46
CA THR A 2 3.56 19.24 -16.84
C THR A 2 4.25 18.93 -18.17
N ASP A 3 4.97 17.78 -18.23
CA ASP A 3 5.72 17.30 -19.39
C ASP A 3 6.87 18.22 -19.87
N CYS A 4 7.36 19.15 -19.05
CA CYS A 4 8.57 19.92 -19.35
C CYS A 4 9.83 19.04 -19.16
N ARG A 5 10.01 18.08 -20.06
CA ARG A 5 10.99 16.98 -19.94
C ARG A 5 12.47 17.41 -19.96
N VAL A 6 12.75 18.64 -20.37
CA VAL A 6 14.09 19.23 -20.40
C VAL A 6 14.28 20.34 -19.36
N LEU A 7 13.29 20.53 -18.46
CA LEU A 7 13.41 21.44 -17.33
C LEU A 7 14.40 20.84 -16.32
N GLU A 8 15.51 21.51 -16.10
CA GLU A 8 16.60 21.04 -15.23
C GLU A 8 16.52 21.57 -13.81
N ALA A 9 16.04 22.81 -13.64
CA ALA A 9 16.02 23.48 -12.34
C ALA A 9 14.70 24.20 -12.08
N VAL A 10 14.31 24.22 -10.80
CA VAL A 10 13.20 25.03 -10.27
C VAL A 10 13.85 26.17 -9.46
N PRO A 11 13.67 27.44 -9.84
CA PRO A 11 14.31 28.54 -9.16
C PRO A 11 13.69 28.82 -7.78
N ASP A 12 14.50 29.37 -6.87
CA ASP A 12 14.04 29.91 -5.59
C ASP A 12 12.97 30.99 -5.83
N GLY A 13 11.99 31.05 -4.96
CA GLY A 13 10.93 32.06 -4.98
C GLY A 13 9.93 31.95 -6.14
N LEU A 14 9.96 30.87 -6.94
CA LEU A 14 9.08 30.68 -8.10
C LEU A 14 7.60 30.94 -7.77
N PHE A 15 7.15 30.54 -6.58
CA PHE A 15 5.77 30.64 -6.16
C PHE A 15 5.55 31.56 -4.96
N ASP A 16 6.51 32.44 -4.61
CA ASP A 16 6.42 33.31 -3.42
C ASP A 16 5.17 34.20 -3.39
N HIS A 17 4.68 34.58 -4.56
CA HIS A 17 3.48 35.41 -4.71
C HIS A 17 2.19 34.63 -4.99
N ALA A 18 2.26 33.31 -5.03
CA ALA A 18 1.10 32.46 -5.30
C ALA A 18 0.27 32.16 -4.02
N THR A 19 0.03 33.18 -3.20
CA THR A 19 -0.59 33.06 -1.87
C THR A 19 -2.06 32.62 -1.91
N GLU A 20 -2.74 32.82 -3.03
CA GLU A 20 -4.15 32.43 -3.26
C GLU A 20 -4.27 31.07 -3.98
N ALA A 21 -3.16 30.41 -4.32
CA ALA A 21 -3.21 29.14 -5.01
C ALA A 21 -3.87 28.06 -4.13
N GLU A 22 -4.83 27.34 -4.71
CA GLU A 22 -5.55 26.24 -4.05
C GLU A 22 -5.01 24.87 -4.46
N THR A 23 -4.28 24.77 -5.60
CA THR A 23 -3.74 23.50 -6.07
C THR A 23 -2.45 23.68 -6.86
N PHE A 24 -1.51 22.73 -6.66
CA PHE A 24 -0.33 22.51 -7.50
C PHE A 24 -0.33 21.09 -8.10
N ALA A 25 -1.52 20.47 -8.18
CA ALA A 25 -1.64 19.16 -8.80
C ALA A 25 -1.04 19.17 -10.21
N TYR A 26 -0.22 18.12 -10.51
CA TYR A 26 0.47 17.92 -11.79
C TYR A 26 1.55 18.98 -12.15
N CYS A 27 1.87 19.95 -11.28
CA CYS A 27 2.65 21.12 -11.67
C CYS A 27 4.01 20.77 -12.32
N PHE A 28 4.74 19.79 -11.76
CA PHE A 28 6.01 19.30 -12.30
C PHE A 28 5.94 17.84 -12.76
N GLN A 29 4.76 17.34 -13.06
CA GLN A 29 4.60 15.96 -13.53
C GLN A 29 5.42 15.73 -14.80
N ASN A 30 6.20 14.63 -14.85
CA ASN A 30 7.07 14.22 -15.95
C ASN A 30 8.17 15.24 -16.31
N CYS A 31 8.54 16.12 -15.39
CA CYS A 31 9.74 16.96 -15.53
C CYS A 31 10.99 16.11 -15.20
N ASN A 32 11.37 15.22 -16.11
CA ASN A 32 12.29 14.10 -15.85
C ASN A 32 13.73 14.52 -15.55
N MET A 33 14.11 15.78 -15.82
CA MET A 33 15.44 16.32 -15.55
C MET A 33 15.50 17.10 -14.22
N VAL A 34 14.38 17.36 -13.55
CA VAL A 34 14.36 18.01 -12.24
C VAL A 34 14.86 17.03 -11.18
N THR A 35 16.04 17.31 -10.61
CA THR A 35 16.71 16.47 -9.59
C THR A 35 16.53 16.98 -8.17
N GLU A 36 16.21 18.26 -8.01
CA GLU A 36 16.01 18.92 -6.72
C GLU A 36 14.99 20.05 -6.83
N VAL A 37 14.40 20.45 -5.72
CA VAL A 37 13.46 21.57 -5.60
C VAL A 37 13.82 22.38 -4.36
N PRO A 38 13.61 23.73 -4.37
CA PRO A 38 13.82 24.57 -3.20
C PRO A 38 12.96 24.10 -2.03
N ALA A 39 13.52 24.03 -0.82
CA ALA A 39 12.81 23.60 0.38
C ALA A 39 11.60 24.49 0.72
N ASP A 40 11.65 25.74 0.35
CA ASP A 40 10.62 26.76 0.57
C ASP A 40 9.68 26.99 -0.63
N LEU A 41 9.77 26.19 -1.68
CA LEU A 41 9.01 26.34 -2.94
C LEU A 41 7.50 26.62 -2.71
N LEU A 42 6.89 25.97 -1.72
CA LEU A 42 5.46 26.11 -1.40
C LEU A 42 5.21 26.86 -0.07
N TYR A 43 6.23 27.48 0.50
CA TYR A 43 6.18 28.05 1.86
C TYR A 43 5.07 29.12 2.02
N ASN A 44 4.85 29.97 1.03
CA ASN A 44 3.84 31.02 1.02
C ASN A 44 2.46 30.55 0.51
N CYS A 45 2.37 29.33 -0.02
CA CYS A 45 1.14 28.78 -0.63
C CYS A 45 0.27 28.07 0.42
N THR A 46 -0.17 28.79 1.47
CA THR A 46 -0.83 28.20 2.64
C THR A 46 -2.28 27.72 2.41
N LYS A 47 -2.89 28.08 1.26
CA LYS A 47 -4.28 27.72 0.93
C LYS A 47 -4.40 26.44 0.09
N ILE A 48 -3.27 25.82 -0.28
CA ILE A 48 -3.31 24.63 -1.14
C ILE A 48 -3.98 23.45 -0.45
N THR A 49 -4.88 22.80 -1.18
CA THR A 49 -5.62 21.62 -0.76
C THR A 49 -5.17 20.34 -1.48
N SER A 50 -4.55 20.47 -2.67
CA SER A 50 -4.05 19.34 -3.44
C SER A 50 -2.66 19.59 -4.03
N VAL A 51 -1.80 18.58 -3.87
CA VAL A 51 -0.49 18.44 -4.51
C VAL A 51 -0.41 17.13 -5.30
N GLY A 52 -1.55 16.59 -5.70
CA GLY A 52 -1.63 15.33 -6.44
C GLY A 52 -0.72 15.34 -7.67
N SER A 53 0.11 14.31 -7.83
CA SER A 53 1.08 14.18 -8.94
C SER A 53 2.11 15.31 -9.06
N LEU A 54 2.31 16.15 -8.04
CA LEU A 54 3.17 17.35 -8.12
C LEU A 54 4.55 17.04 -8.72
N PHE A 55 5.21 15.97 -8.25
CA PHE A 55 6.55 15.56 -8.67
C PHE A 55 6.58 14.16 -9.29
N SER A 56 5.42 13.66 -9.75
CA SER A 56 5.37 12.34 -10.39
C SER A 56 6.27 12.32 -11.65
N GLY A 57 7.13 11.31 -11.77
CA GLY A 57 8.02 11.16 -12.92
C GLY A 57 9.21 12.13 -12.94
N THR A 58 9.52 12.80 -11.83
CA THR A 58 10.74 13.62 -11.71
C THR A 58 11.95 12.79 -11.29
N ALA A 59 13.15 13.36 -11.43
CA ALA A 59 14.41 12.76 -10.98
C ALA A 59 14.82 13.18 -9.55
N ILE A 60 13.90 13.75 -8.75
CA ILE A 60 14.15 14.16 -7.37
C ILE A 60 14.59 12.95 -6.53
N THR A 61 15.74 13.08 -5.84
CA THR A 61 16.32 12.02 -5.02
C THR A 61 16.15 12.25 -3.52
N GLN A 62 15.81 13.45 -3.11
CA GLN A 62 15.55 13.84 -1.72
C GLN A 62 14.51 14.96 -1.66
N ILE A 63 13.84 15.08 -0.52
CA ILE A 63 12.88 16.14 -0.23
C ILE A 63 13.14 16.65 1.20
N ASP A 64 13.00 17.95 1.42
CA ASP A 64 13.19 18.54 2.75
C ASP A 64 12.12 18.11 3.74
N GLU A 65 12.46 17.96 5.03
CA GLU A 65 11.54 17.53 6.09
C GLU A 65 10.38 18.53 6.27
N ASP A 66 10.64 19.82 6.09
CA ASP A 66 9.68 20.90 6.28
C ASP A 66 8.94 21.31 5.00
N PHE A 67 9.16 20.60 3.88
CA PHE A 67 8.65 20.98 2.55
C PHE A 67 7.14 21.26 2.54
N PHE A 68 6.32 20.44 3.24
CA PHE A 68 4.87 20.64 3.36
C PHE A 68 4.44 21.24 4.71
N SER A 69 5.37 21.71 5.55
CA SER A 69 5.08 22.11 6.94
C SER A 69 4.09 23.26 7.07
N ARG A 70 3.99 24.15 6.08
CA ARG A 70 3.08 25.29 6.04
C ARG A 70 1.76 25.03 5.32
N ASN A 71 1.65 23.92 4.61
CA ASN A 71 0.50 23.60 3.76
C ASN A 71 -0.54 22.79 4.55
N THR A 72 -1.06 23.33 5.64
CA THR A 72 -1.92 22.62 6.60
C THR A 72 -3.32 22.32 6.10
N GLU A 73 -3.72 22.88 4.95
CA GLU A 73 -5.02 22.65 4.30
C GLU A 73 -5.00 21.46 3.33
N LEU A 74 -3.85 20.81 3.11
CA LEU A 74 -3.73 19.67 2.21
C LEU A 74 -4.70 18.55 2.59
N THR A 75 -5.47 18.10 1.61
CA THR A 75 -6.38 16.95 1.67
C THR A 75 -5.98 15.84 0.71
N ASP A 76 -5.37 16.19 -0.45
CA ASP A 76 -4.93 15.23 -1.46
C ASP A 76 -3.41 15.29 -1.67
N CYS A 77 -2.76 14.19 -1.27
CA CYS A 77 -1.33 13.95 -1.45
C CYS A 77 -1.09 12.69 -2.30
N SER A 78 -1.97 12.38 -3.25
CA SER A 78 -1.85 11.20 -4.11
C SER A 78 -0.78 11.37 -5.19
N ILE A 79 -0.11 10.27 -5.54
CA ILE A 79 0.81 10.14 -6.70
C ILE A 79 2.03 11.09 -6.66
N ILE A 80 2.29 11.83 -5.58
CA ILE A 80 3.28 12.94 -5.57
C ILE A 80 4.63 12.48 -6.11
N PHE A 81 5.14 11.35 -5.65
CA PHE A 81 6.48 10.85 -5.95
C PHE A 81 6.48 9.58 -6.81
N SER A 82 5.33 9.25 -7.40
CA SER A 82 5.19 8.07 -8.27
C SER A 82 6.13 8.16 -9.48
N ASN A 83 6.66 7.02 -9.94
CA ASN A 83 7.62 6.94 -11.06
C ASN A 83 8.88 7.79 -10.87
N GLY A 84 9.22 8.12 -9.61
CA GLY A 84 10.34 9.01 -9.26
C GLY A 84 11.65 8.28 -8.96
N LYS A 85 12.56 8.99 -8.27
CA LYS A 85 13.92 8.51 -7.92
C LYS A 85 14.24 8.60 -6.43
N LEU A 86 13.26 8.92 -5.57
CA LEU A 86 13.45 8.93 -4.12
C LEU A 86 13.87 7.54 -3.60
N LYS A 87 14.79 7.51 -2.63
CA LYS A 87 15.17 6.28 -1.91
C LYS A 87 14.42 6.13 -0.60
N THR A 88 14.12 7.23 0.04
CA THR A 88 13.37 7.37 1.28
C THR A 88 12.82 8.79 1.37
N VAL A 89 12.04 9.07 2.41
CA VAL A 89 11.56 10.42 2.75
C VAL A 89 11.79 10.70 4.24
N PRO A 90 11.85 11.98 4.66
CA PRO A 90 11.90 12.34 6.08
C PRO A 90 10.65 11.90 6.83
N GLU A 91 10.81 11.51 8.11
CA GLU A 91 9.73 11.01 8.95
C GLU A 91 8.61 12.03 9.16
N LYS A 92 8.95 13.33 9.26
CA LYS A 92 7.99 14.39 9.55
C LYS A 92 7.44 15.10 8.30
N LEU A 93 7.74 14.60 7.10
CA LEU A 93 7.33 15.23 5.84
C LEU A 93 5.85 15.64 5.81
N PHE A 94 4.97 14.82 6.40
CA PHE A 94 3.52 15.09 6.46
C PHE A 94 3.00 15.38 7.88
N ALA A 95 3.87 15.72 8.84
CA ALA A 95 3.50 15.85 10.24
C ALA A 95 2.46 16.96 10.51
N ASN A 96 2.45 18.02 9.70
CA ASN A 96 1.55 19.16 9.83
C ASN A 96 0.28 19.06 8.97
N ASN A 97 0.19 18.05 8.07
CA ASN A 97 -0.87 17.91 7.08
C ASN A 97 -2.01 17.01 7.60
N LYS A 98 -2.62 17.40 8.73
CA LYS A 98 -3.59 16.58 9.49
C LYS A 98 -4.91 16.33 8.75
N LYS A 99 -5.20 17.12 7.70
CA LYS A 99 -6.43 17.01 6.88
C LYS A 99 -6.30 16.07 5.69
N VAL A 100 -5.11 15.50 5.45
CA VAL A 100 -4.90 14.59 4.32
C VAL A 100 -5.81 13.38 4.44
N THR A 101 -6.59 13.13 3.40
CA THR A 101 -7.50 12.00 3.29
C THR A 101 -6.94 10.87 2.44
N THR A 102 -5.99 11.15 1.53
CA THR A 102 -5.46 10.12 0.63
C THR A 102 -3.96 10.28 0.36
N PHE A 103 -3.27 9.12 0.40
CA PHE A 103 -1.91 8.92 -0.08
C PHE A 103 -1.87 7.86 -1.20
N ASN A 104 -2.93 7.76 -2.00
CA ASN A 104 -2.98 6.77 -3.06
C ASN A 104 -1.79 6.90 -4.01
N SER A 105 -1.13 5.77 -4.29
CA SER A 105 0.00 5.70 -5.21
C SER A 105 1.15 6.67 -4.90
N LEU A 106 1.32 7.12 -3.66
CA LEU A 106 2.29 8.16 -3.27
C LEU A 106 3.69 7.87 -3.82
N PHE A 107 4.14 6.60 -3.71
CA PHE A 107 5.47 6.14 -4.18
C PHE A 107 5.36 5.09 -5.28
N ALA A 108 4.19 4.91 -5.91
CA ALA A 108 4.01 3.83 -6.87
C ALA A 108 5.06 3.88 -8.01
N ASN A 109 5.63 2.72 -8.35
CA ASN A 109 6.68 2.56 -9.37
C ASN A 109 7.94 3.40 -9.14
N THR A 110 8.20 3.85 -7.91
CA THR A 110 9.47 4.48 -7.52
C THR A 110 10.44 3.35 -7.16
N GLU A 111 11.04 2.73 -8.17
CA GLU A 111 11.88 1.54 -8.02
C GLU A 111 13.11 1.78 -7.12
N SER A 112 13.53 3.03 -6.94
CA SER A 112 14.61 3.41 -6.03
C SER A 112 14.20 3.49 -4.56
N PHE A 113 12.88 3.42 -4.23
CA PHE A 113 12.36 3.58 -2.87
C PHE A 113 12.57 2.31 -2.05
N GLU A 114 13.49 2.35 -1.08
CA GLU A 114 13.97 1.18 -0.34
C GLU A 114 13.52 1.14 1.11
N SER A 115 13.13 2.28 1.71
CA SER A 115 12.76 2.35 3.12
C SER A 115 11.71 3.43 3.41
N VAL A 116 10.85 3.17 4.38
CA VAL A 116 9.82 4.09 4.87
C VAL A 116 10.01 4.31 6.38
N PRO A 117 10.00 5.57 6.88
CA PRO A 117 10.06 5.87 8.30
C PRO A 117 8.79 5.45 9.03
N ALA A 118 8.92 4.96 10.28
CA ALA A 118 7.79 4.46 11.07
C ALA A 118 6.70 5.52 11.35
N GLY A 119 7.11 6.78 11.56
CA GLY A 119 6.20 7.88 11.90
C GLY A 119 5.62 8.64 10.71
N LEU A 120 5.90 8.24 9.46
CA LEU A 120 5.54 9.01 8.26
C LEU A 120 4.05 9.40 8.20
N PHE A 121 3.14 8.49 8.62
CA PHE A 121 1.69 8.70 8.58
C PHE A 121 1.07 8.91 9.97
N ALA A 122 1.89 9.05 11.01
CA ALA A 122 1.41 9.07 12.40
C ALA A 122 0.49 10.27 12.72
N ASN A 123 0.64 11.37 11.99
CA ASN A 123 -0.11 12.62 12.20
C ASN A 123 -1.23 12.86 11.17
N ASN A 124 -1.63 11.84 10.40
CA ASN A 124 -2.63 11.95 9.34
C ASN A 124 -3.88 11.09 9.64
N PRO A 125 -4.67 11.41 10.70
CA PRO A 125 -5.76 10.56 11.17
C PRO A 125 -6.97 10.52 10.23
N GLU A 126 -7.04 11.46 9.27
CA GLU A 126 -8.15 11.56 8.31
C GLU A 126 -7.97 10.64 7.08
N VAL A 127 -6.80 9.98 6.95
CA VAL A 127 -6.52 9.13 5.79
C VAL A 127 -7.50 7.95 5.73
N ASP A 128 -8.17 7.81 4.59
CA ASP A 128 -9.11 6.74 4.29
C ASP A 128 -8.58 5.73 3.26
N SER A 129 -7.49 6.06 2.54
CA SER A 129 -6.97 5.19 1.49
C SER A 129 -5.45 5.26 1.33
N PHE A 130 -4.83 4.07 1.31
CA PHE A 130 -3.45 3.81 0.96
C PHE A 130 -3.34 2.91 -0.29
N ARG A 131 -4.29 3.03 -1.21
CA ARG A 131 -4.30 2.23 -2.44
C ARG A 131 -3.00 2.44 -3.22
N MET A 132 -2.33 1.31 -3.61
CA MET A 132 -1.07 1.30 -4.39
C MET A 132 0.08 2.12 -3.76
N LEU A 133 0.07 2.38 -2.45
CA LEU A 133 1.00 3.28 -1.75
C LEU A 133 2.46 3.06 -2.14
N PHE A 134 2.94 1.81 -2.05
CA PHE A 134 4.31 1.39 -2.34
C PHE A 134 4.39 0.43 -3.54
N SER A 135 3.34 0.32 -4.35
CA SER A 135 3.31 -0.63 -5.47
C SER A 135 4.49 -0.43 -6.41
N GLY A 136 5.26 -1.49 -6.71
CA GLY A 136 6.39 -1.43 -7.65
C GLY A 136 7.63 -0.72 -7.12
N THR A 137 7.80 -0.64 -5.79
CA THR A 137 9.02 -0.10 -5.16
C THR A 137 9.98 -1.22 -4.76
N SER A 138 11.24 -0.88 -4.48
CA SER A 138 12.24 -1.80 -3.89
C SER A 138 12.20 -1.84 -2.36
N LEU A 139 11.07 -1.49 -1.75
CA LEU A 139 10.88 -1.53 -0.30
C LEU A 139 11.14 -2.94 0.24
N LYS A 140 12.09 -3.08 1.16
CA LYS A 140 12.56 -4.39 1.69
C LYS A 140 11.90 -4.78 3.00
N SER A 141 11.45 -3.81 3.77
CA SER A 141 10.80 -4.03 5.05
C SER A 141 9.80 -2.93 5.37
N VAL A 142 8.83 -3.25 6.22
CA VAL A 142 7.82 -2.31 6.69
C VAL A 142 7.96 -2.20 8.21
N PRO A 143 8.08 -0.99 8.79
CA PRO A 143 8.17 -0.82 10.23
C PRO A 143 6.86 -1.22 10.93
N ALA A 144 6.97 -1.73 12.15
CA ALA A 144 5.83 -1.99 13.02
C ALA A 144 5.04 -0.69 13.28
N GLY A 145 3.71 -0.82 13.35
CA GLY A 145 2.84 0.32 13.67
C GLY A 145 2.76 1.41 12.60
N LEU A 146 3.25 1.20 11.37
CA LEU A 146 3.26 2.23 10.30
C LEU A 146 1.89 2.91 10.12
N PHE A 147 0.79 2.18 10.28
CA PHE A 147 -0.58 2.68 10.11
C PHE A 147 -1.37 2.78 11.43
N ALA A 148 -0.71 2.68 12.60
CA ALA A 148 -1.39 2.56 13.89
C ALA A 148 -2.36 3.71 14.21
N ASN A 149 -2.14 4.91 13.67
CA ASN A 149 -2.96 6.09 13.90
C ASN A 149 -3.99 6.38 12.77
N ASN A 150 -4.07 5.51 11.75
CA ASN A 150 -4.90 5.75 10.57
C ASN A 150 -6.23 4.96 10.65
N HIS A 151 -7.04 5.24 11.69
CA HIS A 151 -8.26 4.50 12.01
C HIS A 151 -9.41 4.65 11.01
N LYS A 152 -9.30 5.56 10.03
CA LYS A 152 -10.32 5.77 8.99
C LYS A 152 -10.06 4.97 7.72
N VAL A 153 -8.91 4.30 7.63
CA VAL A 153 -8.51 3.59 6.40
C VAL A 153 -9.50 2.48 6.06
N THR A 154 -9.97 2.52 4.82
CA THR A 154 -10.87 1.54 4.22
C THR A 154 -10.20 0.71 3.12
N ASN A 155 -9.07 1.18 2.55
CA ASN A 155 -8.53 0.64 1.31
C ASN A 155 -7.01 0.48 1.33
N PHE A 156 -6.54 -0.79 1.31
CA PHE A 156 -5.15 -1.18 1.08
C PHE A 156 -4.96 -1.95 -0.24
N GLN A 157 -5.85 -1.78 -1.22
CA GLN A 157 -5.71 -2.45 -2.51
C GLN A 157 -4.33 -2.19 -3.12
N SER A 158 -3.59 -3.27 -3.43
CA SER A 158 -2.25 -3.23 -4.05
C SER A 158 -1.22 -2.39 -3.28
N ALA A 159 -1.39 -2.13 -1.98
CA ALA A 159 -0.56 -1.18 -1.23
C ALA A 159 0.92 -1.55 -1.24
N PHE A 160 1.26 -2.83 -1.25
CA PHE A 160 2.62 -3.36 -1.29
C PHE A 160 2.88 -4.23 -2.53
N SER A 161 2.01 -4.18 -3.55
CA SER A 161 2.17 -5.02 -4.74
C SER A 161 3.52 -4.82 -5.41
N LYS A 162 4.20 -5.91 -5.80
CA LYS A 162 5.50 -5.90 -6.50
C LYS A 162 6.62 -5.16 -5.73
N THR A 163 6.61 -5.24 -4.40
CA THR A 163 7.72 -4.77 -3.56
C THR A 163 8.72 -5.90 -3.30
N ALA A 164 9.92 -5.53 -2.81
CA ALA A 164 10.97 -6.46 -2.40
C ALA A 164 10.88 -6.87 -0.92
N ILE A 165 9.71 -6.72 -0.27
CA ILE A 165 9.52 -7.08 1.15
C ILE A 165 9.73 -8.57 1.36
N GLN A 166 10.47 -8.91 2.43
CA GLN A 166 10.79 -10.30 2.80
C GLN A 166 9.90 -10.82 3.95
N SER A 167 9.41 -9.91 4.77
CA SER A 167 8.47 -10.20 5.87
C SER A 167 7.65 -8.94 6.19
N VAL A 168 6.57 -9.12 6.94
CA VAL A 168 5.71 -8.04 7.42
C VAL A 168 5.48 -8.17 8.92
N PRO A 169 5.39 -7.05 9.69
CA PRO A 169 5.10 -7.11 11.12
C PRO A 169 3.66 -7.56 11.38
N ALA A 170 3.43 -8.23 12.51
CA ALA A 170 2.11 -8.75 12.88
C ALA A 170 1.06 -7.63 13.10
N ASP A 171 1.52 -6.46 13.50
CA ASP A 171 0.70 -5.27 13.79
C ASP A 171 0.59 -4.29 12.61
N LEU A 172 0.98 -4.70 11.40
CA LEU A 172 1.00 -3.83 10.21
C LEU A 172 -0.33 -3.10 10.00
N PHE A 173 -1.45 -3.78 10.20
CA PHE A 173 -2.79 -3.22 10.03
C PHE A 173 -3.54 -3.00 11.35
N ALA A 174 -2.84 -3.05 12.49
CA ALA A 174 -3.45 -2.80 13.79
C ALA A 174 -4.04 -1.38 13.85
N GLY A 175 -5.27 -1.27 14.37
CA GLY A 175 -6.01 0.00 14.42
C GLY A 175 -6.75 0.40 13.15
N CYS A 176 -6.57 -0.33 12.03
CA CYS A 176 -7.27 -0.07 10.77
C CYS A 176 -8.61 -0.83 10.68
N ASP A 177 -9.50 -0.67 11.67
CA ASP A 177 -10.71 -1.51 11.84
C ASP A 177 -11.80 -1.29 10.77
N LYS A 178 -11.66 -0.26 9.92
CA LYS A 178 -12.61 0.08 8.86
C LYS A 178 -12.26 -0.48 7.49
N VAL A 179 -11.19 -1.28 7.39
CA VAL A 179 -10.75 -1.79 6.10
C VAL A 179 -11.82 -2.62 5.43
N THR A 180 -12.08 -2.32 4.17
CA THR A 180 -13.01 -3.06 3.31
C THR A 180 -12.30 -3.97 2.32
N THR A 181 -11.03 -3.66 1.96
CA THR A 181 -10.30 -4.44 0.96
C THR A 181 -8.79 -4.47 1.18
N PHE A 182 -8.23 -5.67 1.05
CA PHE A 182 -6.80 -5.97 0.91
C PHE A 182 -6.50 -6.58 -0.48
N MET A 183 -7.42 -6.42 -1.46
CA MET A 183 -7.26 -7.02 -2.79
C MET A 183 -5.88 -6.73 -3.37
N SER A 184 -5.17 -7.77 -3.81
CA SER A 184 -3.84 -7.67 -4.41
C SER A 184 -2.77 -6.99 -3.51
N CYS A 185 -2.99 -6.86 -2.20
CA CYS A 185 -2.13 -6.05 -1.31
C CYS A 185 -0.66 -6.45 -1.41
N PHE A 186 -0.37 -7.75 -1.50
CA PHE A 186 0.99 -8.29 -1.62
C PHE A 186 1.24 -9.01 -2.95
N THR A 187 0.42 -8.78 -3.98
CA THR A 187 0.62 -9.40 -5.30
C THR A 187 2.03 -9.12 -5.82
N GLY A 188 2.75 -10.15 -6.24
CA GLY A 188 4.08 -10.02 -6.85
C GLY A 188 5.20 -9.65 -5.87
N CYS A 189 4.99 -9.77 -4.54
CA CYS A 189 6.06 -9.67 -3.56
C CYS A 189 6.91 -10.93 -3.61
N SER A 190 7.75 -11.03 -4.63
CA SER A 190 8.48 -12.27 -4.96
C SER A 190 9.49 -12.71 -3.89
N GLU A 191 9.93 -11.80 -3.02
CA GLU A 191 10.86 -12.07 -1.92
C GLU A 191 10.16 -12.37 -0.58
N LEU A 192 8.83 -12.23 -0.49
CA LEU A 192 8.07 -12.47 0.74
C LEU A 192 8.11 -13.96 1.11
N GLN A 193 8.75 -14.27 2.26
CA GLN A 193 9.00 -15.65 2.71
C GLN A 193 7.93 -16.19 3.64
N SER A 194 7.38 -15.33 4.50
CA SER A 194 6.35 -15.67 5.47
C SER A 194 5.48 -14.48 5.85
N VAL A 195 4.30 -14.76 6.41
CA VAL A 195 3.40 -13.76 6.99
C VAL A 195 2.96 -14.22 8.38
N PRO A 196 2.79 -13.32 9.35
CA PRO A 196 2.31 -13.68 10.69
C PRO A 196 0.82 -14.03 10.69
N ALA A 197 0.40 -14.93 11.58
CA ALA A 197 -1.01 -15.36 11.70
C ALA A 197 -1.95 -14.19 12.08
N GLU A 198 -1.43 -13.19 12.77
CA GLU A 198 -2.14 -12.01 13.26
C GLU A 198 -2.23 -10.88 12.21
N LEU A 199 -1.63 -11.02 11.02
CA LEU A 199 -1.53 -9.96 10.02
C LEU A 199 -2.86 -9.24 9.74
N PHE A 200 -3.96 -9.99 9.64
CA PHE A 200 -5.28 -9.44 9.38
C PHE A 200 -6.18 -9.45 10.63
N LYS A 201 -5.60 -9.63 11.83
CA LYS A 201 -6.32 -9.55 13.10
C LYS A 201 -6.05 -8.18 13.70
N SER A 202 -6.95 -7.23 13.52
CA SER A 202 -6.92 -6.01 14.31
C SER A 202 -7.54 -6.25 15.69
N SER A 203 -7.42 -5.30 16.61
CA SER A 203 -8.06 -5.31 17.93
C SER A 203 -9.61 -5.38 17.87
N GLY A 204 -10.21 -5.23 16.69
CA GLY A 204 -11.63 -5.43 16.38
C GLY A 204 -11.81 -6.38 15.20
N ALA A 205 -12.95 -7.04 15.10
CA ALA A 205 -13.27 -7.85 13.91
C ALA A 205 -13.41 -6.92 12.69
N PHE A 206 -12.72 -7.22 11.59
CA PHE A 206 -12.93 -6.57 10.29
C PHE A 206 -14.35 -6.90 9.76
N THR A 207 -15.37 -6.34 10.38
CA THR A 207 -16.78 -6.58 10.00
C THR A 207 -17.15 -5.92 8.68
N THR A 208 -16.29 -5.06 8.16
CA THR A 208 -16.51 -4.27 6.93
C THR A 208 -15.84 -4.86 5.69
N VAL A 209 -15.06 -5.94 5.83
CA VAL A 209 -14.33 -6.56 4.72
C VAL A 209 -15.28 -7.03 3.63
N THR A 210 -15.03 -6.61 2.38
CA THR A 210 -15.90 -6.93 1.24
C THR A 210 -15.76 -8.37 0.77
N LYS A 211 -16.70 -8.81 -0.06
CA LYS A 211 -16.79 -10.18 -0.58
C LYS A 211 -15.53 -10.68 -1.28
N THR A 212 -14.77 -9.81 -1.93
CA THR A 212 -13.58 -10.15 -2.73
C THR A 212 -12.29 -9.55 -2.17
N ALA A 213 -12.30 -9.18 -0.88
CA ALA A 213 -11.22 -8.42 -0.24
C ALA A 213 -9.84 -9.10 -0.31
N PHE A 214 -9.79 -10.43 -0.39
CA PHE A 214 -8.54 -11.21 -0.44
C PHE A 214 -8.23 -11.82 -1.81
N ASN A 215 -8.94 -11.42 -2.88
CA ASN A 215 -8.56 -11.84 -4.21
C ASN A 215 -7.14 -11.38 -4.55
N ASN A 216 -6.32 -12.25 -5.12
CA ASN A 216 -4.91 -12.02 -5.47
C ASN A 216 -4.02 -11.60 -4.27
N ILE A 217 -4.40 -11.83 -3.03
CA ILE A 217 -3.72 -11.26 -1.85
C ILE A 217 -2.22 -11.55 -1.83
N PHE A 218 -1.81 -12.80 -2.15
CA PHE A 218 -0.41 -13.26 -2.24
C PHE A 218 -0.08 -13.83 -3.64
N LYS A 219 -0.82 -13.43 -4.66
CA LYS A 219 -0.53 -13.88 -6.03
C LYS A 219 0.92 -13.56 -6.40
N ASP A 220 1.62 -14.52 -7.01
CA ASP A 220 3.01 -14.41 -7.43
C ASP A 220 4.01 -14.07 -6.30
N CYS A 221 3.69 -14.43 -5.04
CA CYS A 221 4.64 -14.42 -3.92
C CYS A 221 5.50 -15.70 -4.01
N THR A 222 6.43 -15.72 -4.95
CA THR A 222 7.17 -16.94 -5.34
C THR A 222 8.04 -17.53 -4.24
N SER A 223 8.49 -16.74 -3.24
CA SER A 223 9.29 -17.19 -2.10
C SER A 223 8.47 -17.57 -0.86
N LEU A 224 7.13 -17.42 -0.88
CA LEU A 224 6.28 -17.77 0.25
C LEU A 224 6.29 -19.29 0.46
N THR A 225 6.78 -19.75 1.62
CA THR A 225 6.99 -21.18 1.90
C THR A 225 5.84 -21.83 2.66
N GLU A 226 5.11 -21.04 3.46
CA GLU A 226 4.01 -21.51 4.29
C GLU A 226 2.94 -20.42 4.49
N VAL A 227 1.73 -20.85 4.86
CA VAL A 227 0.62 -19.99 5.26
C VAL A 227 0.28 -20.34 6.71
N PRO A 228 0.25 -19.37 7.65
CA PRO A 228 -0.04 -19.67 9.05
C PRO A 228 -1.50 -20.06 9.25
N ALA A 229 -1.76 -20.94 10.21
CA ALA A 229 -3.11 -21.27 10.62
C ALA A 229 -3.87 -20.03 11.14
N GLY A 230 -5.16 -19.94 10.83
CA GLY A 230 -6.01 -18.85 11.29
C GLY A 230 -5.79 -17.50 10.60
N LEU A 231 -4.97 -17.41 9.55
CA LEU A 231 -4.72 -16.15 8.81
C LEU A 231 -6.02 -15.46 8.36
N PHE A 232 -7.02 -16.24 7.95
CA PHE A 232 -8.32 -15.73 7.46
C PHE A 232 -9.47 -15.98 8.42
N ASP A 233 -9.20 -16.29 9.68
CA ASP A 233 -10.25 -16.53 10.65
C ASP A 233 -11.11 -15.28 10.90
N GLY A 234 -12.42 -15.48 11.01
CA GLY A 234 -13.38 -14.43 11.32
C GLY A 234 -13.93 -13.65 10.11
N PHE A 235 -13.37 -13.82 8.90
CA PHE A 235 -13.87 -13.14 7.69
C PHE A 235 -15.07 -13.85 7.08
N THR A 236 -16.18 -13.89 7.82
CA THR A 236 -17.39 -14.65 7.46
C THR A 236 -18.18 -14.09 6.29
N LEU A 237 -17.90 -12.85 5.83
CA LEU A 237 -18.56 -12.20 4.69
C LEU A 237 -17.78 -12.39 3.36
N VAL A 238 -16.56 -12.89 3.41
CA VAL A 238 -15.75 -13.13 2.21
C VAL A 238 -16.36 -14.27 1.40
N THR A 239 -16.59 -14.02 0.11
CA THR A 239 -17.21 -14.98 -0.81
C THR A 239 -16.26 -15.57 -1.83
N ALA A 240 -15.04 -15.01 -1.96
CA ALA A 240 -14.05 -15.49 -2.91
C ALA A 240 -12.61 -15.25 -2.41
N PHE A 241 -11.75 -16.22 -2.70
CA PHE A 241 -10.29 -16.17 -2.58
C PHE A 241 -9.62 -16.43 -3.94
N ASN A 242 -10.18 -15.86 -5.00
CA ASN A 242 -9.68 -16.11 -6.36
C ASN A 242 -8.24 -15.65 -6.49
N ASP A 243 -7.39 -16.52 -7.05
CA ASP A 243 -5.96 -16.29 -7.24
C ASP A 243 -5.19 -15.95 -5.93
N ALA A 244 -5.71 -16.24 -4.74
CA ALA A 244 -5.13 -15.77 -3.48
C ALA A 244 -3.68 -16.20 -3.29
N PHE A 245 -3.31 -17.40 -3.71
CA PHE A 245 -1.94 -17.95 -3.68
C PHE A 245 -1.47 -18.40 -5.06
N ASN A 246 -2.10 -17.92 -6.14
CA ASN A 246 -1.69 -18.27 -7.50
C ASN A 246 -0.22 -17.86 -7.72
N GLY A 247 0.63 -18.80 -8.20
CA GLY A 247 2.03 -18.55 -8.47
C GLY A 247 2.94 -18.57 -7.23
N CYS A 248 2.45 -18.98 -6.03
CA CYS A 248 3.29 -19.19 -4.85
C CYS A 248 4.13 -20.47 -5.02
N ALA A 249 5.14 -20.41 -5.89
CA ALA A 249 5.90 -21.59 -6.35
C ALA A 249 6.65 -22.32 -5.22
N SER A 250 7.08 -21.63 -4.17
CA SER A 250 7.78 -22.22 -3.02
C SER A 250 6.86 -22.72 -1.91
N LEU A 251 5.55 -22.56 -2.03
CA LEU A 251 4.60 -22.98 -0.99
C LEU A 251 4.59 -24.51 -0.88
N THR A 252 5.01 -25.02 0.28
CA THR A 252 5.20 -26.48 0.50
C THR A 252 4.08 -27.12 1.29
N THR A 253 3.42 -26.37 2.18
CA THR A 253 2.40 -26.86 3.10
C THR A 253 1.27 -25.86 3.28
N LEU A 254 0.10 -26.37 3.65
CA LEU A 254 -1.07 -25.59 4.03
C LEU A 254 -1.50 -26.02 5.44
N PRO A 255 -2.00 -25.12 6.28
CA PRO A 255 -2.58 -25.50 7.56
C PRO A 255 -3.94 -26.18 7.36
N ALA A 256 -4.26 -27.18 8.16
CA ALA A 256 -5.62 -27.71 8.22
C ALA A 256 -6.60 -26.58 8.60
N GLY A 257 -7.75 -26.54 7.96
CA GLY A 257 -8.78 -25.55 8.28
C GLY A 257 -8.48 -24.12 7.81
N LEU A 258 -7.53 -23.89 6.89
CA LEU A 258 -7.15 -22.55 6.41
C LEU A 258 -8.36 -21.63 6.11
N PHE A 259 -9.44 -22.19 5.58
CA PHE A 259 -10.66 -21.45 5.23
C PHE A 259 -11.89 -21.89 6.05
N ALA A 260 -11.71 -22.67 7.11
CA ALA A 260 -12.84 -23.31 7.82
C ALA A 260 -13.89 -22.33 8.36
N THR A 261 -13.51 -21.12 8.71
CA THR A 261 -14.40 -20.07 9.23
C THR A 261 -15.04 -19.19 8.15
N ASN A 262 -14.59 -19.32 6.88
CA ASN A 262 -15.04 -18.48 5.77
C ASN A 262 -16.30 -19.05 5.09
N THR A 263 -17.36 -19.28 5.83
CA THR A 263 -18.56 -20.05 5.45
C THR A 263 -19.41 -19.42 4.33
N ALA A 264 -19.13 -18.16 3.94
CA ALA A 264 -19.79 -17.52 2.80
C ALA A 264 -19.10 -17.75 1.46
N VAL A 265 -17.94 -18.44 1.43
CA VAL A 265 -17.16 -18.61 0.20
C VAL A 265 -17.93 -19.47 -0.81
N THR A 266 -17.95 -18.96 -2.05
CA THR A 266 -18.58 -19.61 -3.21
C THR A 266 -17.58 -19.93 -4.32
N SER A 267 -16.38 -19.32 -4.30
CA SER A 267 -15.38 -19.48 -5.37
C SER A 267 -13.95 -19.54 -4.87
N PHE A 268 -13.17 -20.48 -5.40
CA PHE A 268 -11.73 -20.65 -5.24
C PHE A 268 -11.02 -20.73 -6.60
N THR A 269 -11.41 -19.89 -7.54
CA THR A 269 -10.79 -19.91 -8.89
C THR A 269 -9.28 -19.66 -8.77
N ASN A 270 -8.47 -20.58 -9.33
CA ASN A 270 -7.00 -20.52 -9.35
C ASN A 270 -6.33 -20.36 -7.97
N VAL A 271 -6.96 -20.67 -6.86
CA VAL A 271 -6.46 -20.31 -5.50
C VAL A 271 -5.03 -20.81 -5.26
N PHE A 272 -4.66 -22.01 -5.70
CA PHE A 272 -3.33 -22.61 -5.59
C PHE A 272 -2.70 -22.93 -6.94
N LYS A 273 -3.18 -22.33 -8.02
CA LYS A 273 -2.59 -22.52 -9.34
C LYS A 273 -1.11 -22.13 -9.33
N GLY A 274 -0.24 -22.97 -9.89
CA GLY A 274 1.19 -22.66 -9.93
C GLY A 274 1.94 -22.80 -8.59
N CYS A 275 1.32 -23.37 -7.54
CA CYS A 275 2.02 -23.74 -6.29
C CYS A 275 2.80 -25.04 -6.52
N THR A 276 3.87 -25.00 -7.30
CA THR A 276 4.58 -26.18 -7.83
C THR A 276 5.32 -27.00 -6.77
N SER A 277 5.58 -26.44 -5.59
CA SER A 277 6.20 -27.12 -4.45
C SER A 277 5.21 -27.75 -3.48
N LEU A 278 3.89 -27.53 -3.67
CA LEU A 278 2.86 -28.06 -2.78
C LEU A 278 2.72 -29.58 -2.96
N LYS A 279 3.08 -30.34 -1.94
CA LYS A 279 3.13 -31.82 -1.97
C LYS A 279 1.82 -32.49 -1.60
N SER A 280 1.01 -31.86 -0.79
CA SER A 280 -0.26 -32.39 -0.29
C SER A 280 -1.21 -31.28 0.13
N ILE A 281 -2.49 -31.59 0.08
CA ILE A 281 -3.55 -30.74 0.63
C ILE A 281 -4.05 -31.44 1.92
N PRO A 282 -3.87 -30.83 3.11
CA PRO A 282 -4.32 -31.41 4.36
C PRO A 282 -5.84 -31.63 4.38
N GLU A 283 -6.27 -32.66 5.07
CA GLU A 283 -7.69 -32.84 5.37
C GLU A 283 -8.25 -31.60 6.09
N GLY A 284 -9.44 -31.15 5.68
CA GLY A 284 -10.13 -30.01 6.31
C GLY A 284 -9.69 -28.62 5.83
N VAL A 285 -8.72 -28.47 4.90
CA VAL A 285 -8.39 -27.14 4.31
C VAL A 285 -9.63 -26.42 3.80
N LEU A 286 -10.54 -27.18 3.18
CA LEU A 286 -11.84 -26.71 2.65
C LEU A 286 -13.02 -27.19 3.52
N GLY A 287 -12.76 -27.58 4.77
CA GLY A 287 -13.78 -28.11 5.66
C GLY A 287 -14.88 -27.09 5.98
N GLY A 288 -16.15 -27.54 5.99
CA GLY A 288 -17.29 -26.68 6.35
C GLY A 288 -17.81 -25.73 5.26
N LEU A 289 -17.21 -25.76 4.06
CA LEU A 289 -17.54 -24.85 2.96
C LEU A 289 -18.67 -25.39 2.06
N SER A 290 -19.91 -25.37 2.54
CA SER A 290 -21.07 -25.93 1.84
C SER A 290 -21.59 -25.08 0.66
N LYS A 291 -21.13 -23.83 0.53
CA LYS A 291 -21.59 -22.89 -0.52
C LYS A 291 -20.71 -22.80 -1.73
N VAL A 292 -19.58 -23.53 -1.75
CA VAL A 292 -18.65 -23.45 -2.88
C VAL A 292 -19.25 -24.07 -4.13
N THR A 293 -19.27 -23.31 -5.20
CA THR A 293 -19.80 -23.72 -6.51
C THR A 293 -18.71 -23.76 -7.60
N SER A 294 -17.51 -23.23 -7.32
CA SER A 294 -16.41 -23.17 -8.30
C SER A 294 -15.05 -23.46 -7.67
N PHE A 295 -14.35 -24.43 -8.25
CA PHE A 295 -12.95 -24.80 -8.00
C PHE A 295 -12.15 -24.82 -9.32
N SER A 296 -12.36 -23.88 -10.21
CA SER A 296 -11.67 -23.88 -11.50
C SER A 296 -10.19 -23.41 -11.38
N GLY A 297 -9.30 -24.04 -12.16
CA GLY A 297 -7.87 -23.65 -12.25
C GLY A 297 -6.87 -24.67 -11.74
#